data_f95c1d830dc6aad8f501b00301665b58
#
_entry.id   f95c1d830dc6aad8f501b00301665b58
#
_cell.length_a   1.000
_cell.length_b   1.000
_cell.length_c   1.000
_cell.angle_alpha   90.00
_cell.angle_beta   90.00
_cell.angle_gamma   90.00
#
_symmetry.space_group_name_H-M   'P 1'
#
loop_
_entity.id
_entity.type
_entity.pdbx_description
1 polymer ?
#
loop_
_entity_poly.entity_id
_entity_poly.type
_entity_poly.pdbx_seq_one_letter_code
_entity_poly.pdbx_strand_id
1 'polypeptide(L)'
;MLIDFQNLKIVCISLKSSTERRNNFEQMANRLNFKNWSFYDGIVLSDHIEGCAMSQINVLKENMDDTPVLVVEDDIQETEFYKNTIDLSDVTNMDALYLGYSNWAAHPIRAQMSLLSGPSTFIKIKEYYKIANVTSAHAIIYISKKYKQACADGALKYLTDPTGNRHCDVVYAKLQNEYNVFATPKHFFYQNCPRNKIWTNTPIE
;
A
#
# COMPACT_ATOMS: atom_id res chain seq x y z
N MET A 1 17.82 -0.62 -9.32
CA MET A 1 17.31 0.75 -9.02
C MET A 1 17.43 0.98 -7.53
N LEU A 2 18.06 2.07 -7.11
CA LEU A 2 18.12 2.47 -5.70
C LEU A 2 16.94 3.41 -5.39
N ILE A 3 16.15 3.08 -4.38
CA ILE A 3 15.12 3.94 -3.80
C ILE A 3 15.72 4.62 -2.58
N ASP A 4 15.72 5.94 -2.57
CA ASP A 4 16.12 6.78 -1.43
C ASP A 4 14.86 7.48 -0.90
N PHE A 5 14.40 7.08 0.28
CA PHE A 5 13.18 7.61 0.90
C PHE A 5 13.25 9.11 1.22
N GLN A 6 14.45 9.66 1.42
CA GLN A 6 14.57 11.09 1.65
C GLN A 6 14.16 11.93 0.44
N ASN A 7 14.37 11.40 -0.78
CA ASN A 7 14.11 12.09 -2.04
C ASN A 7 12.93 11.49 -2.82
N LEU A 8 12.46 10.29 -2.45
CA LEU A 8 11.28 9.67 -3.04
C LEU A 8 10.05 10.56 -2.86
N LYS A 9 9.24 10.69 -3.91
CA LYS A 9 7.92 11.32 -3.77
C LYS A 9 7.05 10.47 -2.86
N ILE A 10 6.52 11.08 -1.79
CA ILE A 10 5.66 10.42 -0.81
C ILE A 10 4.34 11.18 -0.74
N VAL A 11 3.24 10.47 -0.91
CA VAL A 11 1.88 11.03 -0.79
C VAL A 11 1.17 10.36 0.37
N CYS A 12 0.86 11.12 1.40
CA CYS A 12 0.10 10.65 2.56
C CYS A 12 -1.38 11.00 2.36
N ILE A 13 -2.22 9.98 2.22
CA ILE A 13 -3.67 10.15 2.16
C ILE A 13 -4.19 10.35 3.57
N SER A 14 -4.83 11.51 3.82
CA SER A 14 -5.35 11.87 5.12
C SER A 14 -6.57 12.76 5.02
N LEU A 15 -7.59 12.54 5.82
CA LEU A 15 -8.70 13.48 5.92
C LEU A 15 -8.21 14.82 6.47
N LYS A 16 -8.67 15.92 5.89
CA LYS A 16 -8.31 17.27 6.36
C LYS A 16 -8.69 17.50 7.84
N SER A 17 -9.73 16.85 8.30
CA SER A 17 -10.20 16.89 9.69
C SER A 17 -9.37 16.03 10.66
N SER A 18 -8.53 15.11 10.16
CA SER A 18 -7.72 14.19 10.99
C SER A 18 -6.43 14.87 11.47
N THR A 19 -6.56 15.99 12.19
CA THR A 19 -5.44 16.84 12.60
C THR A 19 -4.39 16.09 13.42
N GLU A 20 -4.81 15.23 14.35
CA GLU A 20 -3.90 14.44 15.19
C GLU A 20 -3.07 13.47 14.33
N ARG A 21 -3.72 12.72 13.40
CA ARG A 21 -3.01 11.79 12.52
C ARG A 21 -2.04 12.52 11.59
N ARG A 22 -2.45 13.67 11.03
CA ARG A 22 -1.57 14.52 10.22
C ARG A 22 -0.35 14.96 11.02
N ASN A 23 -0.53 15.46 12.25
CA ASN A 23 0.58 15.85 13.10
C ASN A 23 1.52 14.67 13.41
N ASN A 24 0.98 13.49 13.68
CA ASN A 24 1.78 12.27 13.93
C ASN A 24 2.59 11.88 12.70
N PHE A 25 1.97 11.90 11.51
CA PHE A 25 2.67 11.63 10.26
C PHE A 25 3.76 12.67 9.99
N GLU A 26 3.48 13.96 10.15
CA GLU A 26 4.45 15.04 9.97
C GLU A 26 5.66 14.89 10.90
N GLN A 27 5.44 14.55 12.17
CA GLN A 27 6.52 14.27 13.12
C GLN A 27 7.35 13.06 12.67
N MET A 28 6.72 11.98 12.19
CA MET A 28 7.41 10.82 11.64
C MET A 28 8.21 11.21 10.39
N ALA A 29 7.62 11.92 9.44
CA ALA A 29 8.27 12.34 8.20
C ALA A 29 9.50 13.22 8.48
N ASN A 30 9.40 14.14 9.44
CA ASN A 30 10.53 14.97 9.87
C ASN A 30 11.63 14.13 10.53
N ARG A 31 11.29 13.18 11.41
CA ARG A 31 12.24 12.29 12.06
C ARG A 31 12.97 11.40 11.07
N LEU A 32 12.26 10.90 10.03
CA LEU A 32 12.81 10.08 8.95
C LEU A 32 13.48 10.91 7.84
N ASN A 33 13.45 12.25 7.98
CA ASN A 33 14.04 13.19 7.03
C ASN A 33 13.49 13.07 5.61
N PHE A 34 12.17 12.82 5.47
CA PHE A 34 11.49 12.87 4.18
C PHE A 34 11.48 14.31 3.67
N LYS A 35 12.00 14.56 2.47
CA LYS A 35 12.10 15.92 1.90
C LYS A 35 11.05 16.21 0.84
N ASN A 36 10.52 15.16 0.22
CA ASN A 36 9.59 15.25 -0.90
C ASN A 36 8.26 14.55 -0.56
N TRP A 37 7.54 15.08 0.44
CA TRP A 37 6.26 14.53 0.83
C TRP A 37 5.15 15.58 0.85
N SER A 38 3.91 15.13 0.70
CA SER A 38 2.71 15.97 0.77
C SER A 38 1.52 15.18 1.29
N PHE A 39 0.55 15.90 1.85
CA PHE A 39 -0.78 15.32 2.08
C PHE A 39 -1.62 15.38 0.79
N TYR A 40 -2.35 14.30 0.56
CA TYR A 40 -3.54 14.29 -0.28
C TYR A 40 -4.76 14.37 0.63
N ASP A 41 -5.61 15.39 0.44
CA ASP A 41 -6.83 15.55 1.24
C ASP A 41 -7.83 14.45 0.86
N GLY A 42 -7.99 13.48 1.76
CA GLY A 42 -8.87 12.33 1.56
C GLY A 42 -10.31 12.75 1.29
N ILE A 43 -10.95 12.04 0.38
CA ILE A 43 -12.31 12.31 -0.05
C ILE A 43 -13.30 11.81 1.00
N VAL A 44 -14.19 12.71 1.44
CA VAL A 44 -15.26 12.40 2.38
C VAL A 44 -16.54 12.14 1.60
N LEU A 45 -17.04 10.91 1.67
CA LEU A 45 -18.33 10.52 1.11
C LEU A 45 -19.21 9.93 2.22
N SER A 46 -20.50 9.77 1.96
CA SER A 46 -21.42 9.09 2.87
C SER A 46 -21.01 7.63 3.10
N ASP A 47 -20.46 6.99 2.07
CA ASP A 47 -19.78 5.70 2.15
C ASP A 47 -18.28 5.92 2.30
N HIS A 48 -17.73 5.60 3.46
CA HIS A 48 -16.31 5.76 3.76
C HIS A 48 -15.40 4.83 2.93
N ILE A 49 -15.91 3.66 2.51
CA ILE A 49 -15.17 2.73 1.64
C ILE A 49 -14.97 3.36 0.27
N GLU A 50 -16.04 3.95 -0.27
CA GLU A 50 -15.98 4.68 -1.53
C GLU A 50 -15.06 5.89 -1.45
N GLY A 51 -15.14 6.69 -0.38
CA GLY A 51 -14.26 7.83 -0.16
C GLY A 51 -12.78 7.42 -0.09
N CYS A 52 -12.47 6.33 0.60
CA CYS A 52 -11.13 5.76 0.68
C CYS A 52 -10.64 5.32 -0.71
N ALA A 53 -11.43 4.52 -1.43
CA ALA A 53 -11.07 4.04 -2.76
C ALA A 53 -10.88 5.19 -3.76
N MET A 54 -11.77 6.19 -3.76
CA MET A 54 -11.64 7.37 -4.62
C MET A 54 -10.38 8.19 -4.32
N SER A 55 -9.99 8.28 -3.04
CA SER A 55 -8.74 8.94 -2.66
C SER A 55 -7.52 8.22 -3.23
N GLN A 56 -7.46 6.89 -3.11
CA GLN A 56 -6.40 6.05 -3.69
C GLN A 56 -6.37 6.19 -5.23
N ILE A 57 -7.52 6.10 -5.90
CA ILE A 57 -7.64 6.24 -7.35
C ILE A 57 -7.07 7.58 -7.83
N ASN A 58 -7.45 8.67 -7.16
CA ASN A 58 -7.02 9.99 -7.57
C ASN A 58 -5.52 10.22 -7.36
N VAL A 59 -4.97 9.76 -6.23
CA VAL A 59 -3.52 9.80 -5.99
C VAL A 59 -2.76 9.06 -7.09
N LEU A 60 -3.23 7.87 -7.50
CA LEU A 60 -2.60 7.12 -8.58
C LEU A 60 -2.72 7.84 -9.93
N LYS A 61 -3.88 8.45 -10.23
CA LYS A 61 -4.08 9.23 -11.46
C LYS A 61 -3.19 10.47 -11.54
N GLU A 62 -2.98 11.16 -10.42
CA GLU A 62 -2.07 12.31 -10.34
C GLU A 62 -0.58 11.93 -10.47
N ASN A 63 -0.27 10.65 -10.34
CA ASN A 63 1.09 10.11 -10.42
C ASN A 63 1.23 9.05 -11.53
N MET A 64 0.53 9.24 -12.67
CA MET A 64 0.37 8.27 -13.74
C MET A 64 1.54 8.29 -14.74
N ASP A 65 2.74 8.08 -14.24
CA ASP A 65 3.97 7.92 -15.01
C ASP A 65 4.81 6.76 -14.43
N ASP A 66 6.00 6.51 -14.95
CA ASP A 66 6.91 5.47 -14.44
C ASP A 66 7.86 5.99 -13.33
N THR A 67 7.60 7.18 -12.78
CA THR A 67 8.34 7.66 -11.61
C THR A 67 7.81 6.97 -10.35
N PRO A 68 8.68 6.35 -9.53
CA PRO A 68 8.25 5.73 -8.29
C PRO A 68 7.61 6.74 -7.33
N VAL A 69 6.48 6.34 -6.72
CA VAL A 69 5.80 7.10 -5.68
C VAL A 69 5.43 6.18 -4.53
N LEU A 70 5.73 6.59 -3.31
CA LEU A 70 5.24 5.94 -2.09
C LEU A 70 3.90 6.56 -1.72
N VAL A 71 2.85 5.75 -1.71
CA VAL A 71 1.54 6.15 -1.20
C VAL A 71 1.35 5.51 0.17
N VAL A 72 0.98 6.33 1.15
CA VAL A 72 0.78 5.90 2.53
C VAL A 72 -0.54 6.44 3.10
N GLU A 73 -1.04 5.76 4.13
CA GLU A 73 -2.16 6.22 4.95
C GLU A 73 -1.63 6.98 6.18
N ASP A 74 -2.45 7.84 6.78
CA ASP A 74 -2.04 8.73 7.86
C ASP A 74 -1.90 8.06 9.24
N ASP A 75 -2.22 6.77 9.33
CA ASP A 75 -2.11 5.97 10.54
C ASP A 75 -0.91 5.02 10.55
N ILE A 76 0.04 5.23 9.64
CA ILE A 76 1.28 4.45 9.64
C ILE A 76 2.29 4.94 10.68
N GLN A 77 3.10 4.00 11.16
CA GLN A 77 4.32 4.25 11.92
C GLN A 77 5.46 3.38 11.42
N GLU A 78 6.68 3.88 11.53
CA GLU A 78 7.86 3.10 11.19
C GLU A 78 8.12 1.98 12.21
N THR A 79 8.75 0.92 11.73
CA THR A 79 9.26 -0.18 12.57
C THR A 79 10.77 -0.04 12.77
N GLU A 80 11.34 -0.87 13.63
CA GLU A 80 12.79 -1.01 13.80
C GLU A 80 13.51 -1.51 12.53
N PHE A 81 12.77 -2.05 11.56
CA PHE A 81 13.31 -2.56 10.28
C PHE A 81 13.34 -1.50 9.18
N TYR A 82 12.84 -0.29 9.44
CA TYR A 82 12.90 0.81 8.48
C TYR A 82 14.35 1.08 8.04
N LYS A 83 14.53 1.33 6.76
CA LYS A 83 15.81 1.74 6.15
C LYS A 83 15.59 2.98 5.28
N ASN A 84 16.56 3.88 5.27
CA ASN A 84 16.51 5.08 4.43
C ASN A 84 16.62 4.78 2.94
N THR A 85 17.16 3.63 2.57
CA THR A 85 17.34 3.22 1.18
C THR A 85 16.99 1.76 0.97
N ILE A 86 16.51 1.43 -0.24
CA ILE A 86 16.26 0.06 -0.70
C ILE A 86 16.90 -0.09 -2.08
N ASP A 87 17.73 -1.12 -2.24
CA ASP A 87 18.28 -1.47 -3.55
C ASP A 87 17.42 -2.54 -4.23
N LEU A 88 16.81 -2.17 -5.36
CA LEU A 88 15.98 -3.05 -6.19
C LEU A 88 16.73 -3.57 -7.43
N SER A 89 18.05 -3.43 -7.51
CA SER A 89 18.84 -3.84 -8.69
C SER A 89 18.73 -5.33 -8.98
N ASP A 90 18.54 -6.14 -7.94
CA ASP A 90 18.47 -7.59 -8.06
C ASP A 90 17.10 -8.12 -8.52
N VAL A 91 16.09 -7.26 -8.61
CA VAL A 91 14.74 -7.63 -9.05
C VAL A 91 14.36 -6.80 -10.26
N THR A 92 14.32 -7.44 -11.42
CA THR A 92 13.94 -6.78 -12.67
C THR A 92 12.43 -6.72 -12.82
N ASN A 93 11.95 -5.65 -13.48
CA ASN A 93 10.54 -5.49 -13.83
C ASN A 93 9.57 -5.49 -12.63
N MET A 94 10.01 -4.96 -11.48
CA MET A 94 9.12 -4.77 -10.32
C MET A 94 8.08 -3.69 -10.64
N ASP A 95 6.81 -4.00 -10.43
CA ASP A 95 5.69 -3.08 -10.64
C ASP A 95 5.32 -2.30 -9.38
N ALA A 96 5.45 -2.94 -8.22
CA ALA A 96 5.23 -2.30 -6.91
C ALA A 96 5.95 -3.06 -5.79
N LEU A 97 6.22 -2.33 -4.68
CA LEU A 97 6.79 -2.88 -3.45
C LEU A 97 5.95 -2.48 -2.24
N TYR A 98 5.44 -3.46 -1.53
CA TYR A 98 4.74 -3.30 -0.26
C TYR A 98 5.75 -3.17 0.87
N LEU A 99 5.68 -2.07 1.62
CA LEU A 99 6.51 -1.79 2.79
C LEU A 99 5.78 -2.09 4.10
N GLY A 100 4.49 -2.30 4.02
CA GLY A 100 3.62 -2.75 5.07
C GLY A 100 2.43 -3.47 4.44
N TYR A 101 1.98 -4.57 5.03
CA TYR A 101 0.91 -5.39 4.50
C TYR A 101 0.21 -6.16 5.63
N SER A 102 -0.97 -6.71 5.32
CA SER A 102 -1.76 -7.51 6.25
C SER A 102 -1.69 -8.99 5.87
N ASN A 103 -1.58 -9.85 6.86
CA ASN A 103 -1.74 -11.30 6.70
C ASN A 103 -3.20 -11.76 6.83
N TRP A 104 -4.17 -10.84 6.76
CA TRP A 104 -5.60 -11.14 6.90
C TRP A 104 -6.03 -12.30 6.01
N ALA A 105 -5.68 -12.26 4.73
CA ALA A 105 -6.05 -13.25 3.74
C ALA A 105 -5.13 -14.49 3.73
N ALA A 106 -4.18 -14.63 4.66
CA ALA A 106 -3.40 -15.87 4.81
C ALA A 106 -4.29 -17.05 5.22
N HIS A 107 -5.40 -16.78 5.96
CA HIS A 107 -6.35 -17.81 6.31
C HIS A 107 -7.34 -18.05 5.15
N PRO A 108 -7.55 -19.32 4.68
CA PRO A 108 -8.37 -19.62 3.51
C PRO A 108 -9.81 -19.08 3.58
N ILE A 109 -10.47 -19.18 4.74
CA ILE A 109 -11.84 -18.66 4.94
C ILE A 109 -11.87 -17.13 4.72
N ARG A 110 -10.86 -16.39 5.22
CA ARG A 110 -10.79 -14.93 5.07
C ARG A 110 -10.49 -14.54 3.62
N ALA A 111 -9.62 -15.28 2.94
CA ALA A 111 -9.39 -15.11 1.52
C ALA A 111 -10.69 -15.26 0.71
N GLN A 112 -11.49 -16.28 1.01
CA GLN A 112 -12.81 -16.49 0.39
C GLN A 112 -13.78 -15.35 0.71
N MET A 113 -13.85 -14.91 1.97
CA MET A 113 -14.69 -13.76 2.38
C MET A 113 -14.31 -12.48 1.63
N SER A 114 -13.05 -12.31 1.29
CA SER A 114 -12.53 -11.18 0.50
C SER A 114 -12.67 -11.39 -1.01
N LEU A 115 -13.27 -12.48 -1.46
CA LEU A 115 -13.41 -12.84 -2.89
C LEU A 115 -12.06 -12.95 -3.62
N LEU A 116 -11.02 -13.36 -2.92
CA LEU A 116 -9.70 -13.63 -3.49
C LEU A 116 -9.64 -15.04 -4.09
N SER A 117 -8.74 -15.24 -5.04
CA SER A 117 -8.54 -16.54 -5.73
C SER A 117 -7.94 -17.63 -4.82
N GLY A 118 -7.45 -17.25 -3.65
CA GLY A 118 -6.83 -18.13 -2.67
C GLY A 118 -6.21 -17.38 -1.51
N PRO A 119 -5.58 -18.07 -0.57
CA PRO A 119 -4.88 -17.43 0.54
C PRO A 119 -3.68 -16.61 0.05
N SER A 120 -3.22 -15.69 0.89
CA SER A 120 -2.00 -14.92 0.64
C SER A 120 -0.80 -15.85 0.48
N THR A 121 0.00 -15.59 -0.55
CA THR A 121 1.23 -16.33 -0.83
C THR A 121 2.44 -15.41 -0.85
N PHE A 122 3.58 -15.95 -0.44
CA PHE A 122 4.86 -15.27 -0.34
C PHE A 122 5.95 -16.18 -0.89
N ILE A 123 6.51 -15.83 -2.06
CA ILE A 123 7.58 -16.60 -2.71
C ILE A 123 8.87 -15.79 -2.60
N LYS A 124 9.84 -16.30 -1.85
CA LYS A 124 11.12 -15.61 -1.67
C LYS A 124 11.88 -15.52 -2.99
N ILE A 125 12.22 -14.30 -3.39
CA ILE A 125 13.05 -14.00 -4.56
C ILE A 125 14.13 -13.01 -4.08
N LYS A 126 15.34 -13.51 -3.88
CA LYS A 126 16.45 -12.72 -3.33
C LYS A 126 16.09 -12.17 -1.93
N GLU A 127 16.19 -10.84 -1.78
CA GLU A 127 15.91 -10.13 -0.53
C GLU A 127 14.42 -9.75 -0.37
N TYR A 128 13.55 -10.13 -1.32
CA TYR A 128 12.14 -9.74 -1.33
C TYR A 128 11.24 -10.98 -1.43
N TYR A 129 9.95 -10.78 -1.20
CA TYR A 129 8.92 -11.77 -1.47
C TYR A 129 8.05 -11.31 -2.63
N LYS A 130 7.94 -12.12 -3.69
CA LYS A 130 6.84 -11.98 -4.66
C LYS A 130 5.55 -12.37 -3.94
N ILE A 131 4.55 -11.51 -3.98
CA ILE A 131 3.31 -11.69 -3.24
C ILE A 131 2.12 -11.90 -4.16
N ALA A 132 1.12 -12.64 -3.68
CA ALA A 132 -0.19 -12.73 -4.29
C ALA A 132 -1.27 -12.86 -3.20
N ASN A 133 -2.43 -12.25 -3.46
CA ASN A 133 -3.58 -12.21 -2.55
C ASN A 133 -3.28 -11.57 -1.17
N VAL A 134 -2.33 -10.65 -1.12
CA VAL A 134 -1.96 -9.92 0.10
C VAL A 134 -2.72 -8.60 0.16
N THR A 135 -3.54 -8.42 1.18
CA THR A 135 -4.35 -7.22 1.40
C THR A 135 -3.58 -6.13 2.15
N SER A 136 -4.23 -4.97 2.26
CA SER A 136 -3.72 -3.73 2.83
C SER A 136 -3.03 -2.83 1.80
N ALA A 137 -3.29 -1.53 1.89
CA ALA A 137 -2.74 -0.53 0.98
C ALA A 137 -2.07 0.63 1.74
N HIS A 138 -1.70 0.41 3.02
CA HIS A 138 -1.26 1.49 3.90
C HIS A 138 0.17 2.01 3.61
N ALA A 139 1.02 1.23 2.90
CA ALA A 139 2.36 1.68 2.51
C ALA A 139 2.86 0.91 1.28
N ILE A 140 2.70 1.48 0.10
CA ILE A 140 3.07 0.85 -1.17
C ILE A 140 3.89 1.82 -2.02
N ILE A 141 5.07 1.38 -2.49
CA ILE A 141 5.79 2.05 -3.57
C ILE A 141 5.22 1.53 -4.89
N TYR A 142 4.53 2.41 -5.62
CA TYR A 142 4.12 2.15 -6.98
C TYR A 142 5.23 2.56 -7.95
N ILE A 143 5.70 1.63 -8.77
CA ILE A 143 6.88 1.84 -9.63
C ILE A 143 6.44 2.01 -11.08
N SER A 144 5.67 1.08 -11.64
CA SER A 144 5.30 1.14 -13.05
C SER A 144 3.96 1.84 -13.28
N LYS A 145 3.89 2.64 -14.34
CA LYS A 145 2.65 3.26 -14.83
C LYS A 145 1.54 2.22 -15.06
N LYS A 146 1.87 1.08 -15.67
CA LYS A 146 0.90 0.03 -15.98
C LYS A 146 0.20 -0.52 -14.72
N TYR A 147 0.92 -0.68 -13.61
CA TYR A 147 0.32 -1.15 -12.35
C TYR A 147 -0.51 -0.06 -11.69
N LYS A 148 -0.04 1.19 -11.67
CA LYS A 148 -0.84 2.34 -11.20
C LYS A 148 -2.17 2.42 -11.94
N GLN A 149 -2.15 2.30 -13.28
CA GLN A 149 -3.35 2.31 -14.11
C GLN A 149 -4.29 1.15 -13.77
N ALA A 150 -3.75 -0.09 -13.68
CA ALA A 150 -4.55 -1.26 -13.35
C ALA A 150 -5.20 -1.15 -11.96
N CYS A 151 -4.47 -0.63 -10.95
CA CYS A 151 -5.00 -0.37 -9.62
C CYS A 151 -6.14 0.66 -9.64
N ALA A 152 -5.94 1.78 -10.35
CA ALA A 152 -6.95 2.83 -10.44
C ALA A 152 -8.21 2.36 -11.19
N ASP A 153 -8.05 1.71 -12.34
CA ASP A 153 -9.17 1.21 -13.15
C ASP A 153 -9.91 0.07 -12.45
N GLY A 154 -9.16 -0.84 -11.85
CA GLY A 154 -9.71 -1.95 -11.09
C GLY A 154 -10.53 -1.47 -9.90
N ALA A 155 -10.01 -0.55 -9.10
CA ALA A 155 -10.73 0.02 -7.97
C ALA A 155 -11.99 0.76 -8.42
N LEU A 156 -11.91 1.56 -9.49
CA LEU A 156 -13.07 2.26 -10.05
C LEU A 156 -14.17 1.29 -10.52
N LYS A 157 -13.78 0.22 -11.21
CA LYS A 157 -14.73 -0.82 -11.65
C LYS A 157 -15.45 -1.47 -10.47
N TYR A 158 -14.73 -1.78 -9.38
CA TYR A 158 -15.31 -2.42 -8.21
C TYR A 158 -16.23 -1.49 -7.40
N LEU A 159 -16.01 -0.18 -7.43
CA LEU A 159 -16.94 0.77 -6.82
C LEU A 159 -18.32 0.77 -7.50
N THR A 160 -18.37 0.46 -8.79
CA THR A 160 -19.60 0.40 -9.57
C THR A 160 -20.24 -1.00 -9.59
N ASP A 161 -19.58 -2.02 -9.04
CA ASP A 161 -20.08 -3.39 -8.95
C ASP A 161 -20.84 -3.58 -7.64
N PRO A 162 -22.19 -3.72 -7.67
CA PRO A 162 -22.98 -3.91 -6.46
C PRO A 162 -22.75 -5.27 -5.78
N THR A 163 -22.14 -6.24 -6.48
CA THR A 163 -21.87 -7.59 -5.98
C THR A 163 -20.46 -7.80 -5.50
N GLY A 164 -19.58 -6.84 -5.75
CA GLY A 164 -18.17 -6.93 -5.47
C GLY A 164 -17.76 -6.45 -4.07
N ASN A 165 -16.56 -6.85 -3.66
CA ASN A 165 -15.93 -6.27 -2.49
C ASN A 165 -15.29 -4.93 -2.90
N ARG A 166 -15.84 -3.80 -2.42
CA ARG A 166 -15.46 -2.43 -2.83
C ARG A 166 -14.15 -1.91 -2.18
N HIS A 167 -13.50 -2.71 -1.35
CA HIS A 167 -12.21 -2.33 -0.75
C HIS A 167 -11.09 -2.34 -1.81
N CYS A 168 -10.40 -1.22 -1.98
CA CYS A 168 -9.35 -1.07 -2.99
C CYS A 168 -8.18 -2.05 -2.77
N ASP A 169 -7.83 -2.35 -1.53
CA ASP A 169 -6.76 -3.29 -1.19
C ASP A 169 -7.07 -4.72 -1.64
N VAL A 170 -8.34 -5.14 -1.66
CA VAL A 170 -8.77 -6.42 -2.22
C VAL A 170 -8.60 -6.45 -3.74
N VAL A 171 -8.89 -5.33 -4.41
CA VAL A 171 -8.63 -5.20 -5.86
C VAL A 171 -7.14 -5.32 -6.15
N TYR A 172 -6.32 -4.61 -5.39
CA TYR A 172 -4.86 -4.65 -5.54
C TYR A 172 -4.31 -6.06 -5.28
N ALA A 173 -4.85 -6.75 -4.27
CA ALA A 173 -4.48 -8.13 -3.98
C ALA A 173 -4.76 -9.10 -5.15
N LYS A 174 -5.86 -8.91 -5.89
CA LYS A 174 -6.17 -9.69 -7.10
C LYS A 174 -5.16 -9.42 -8.23
N LEU A 175 -4.81 -8.16 -8.44
CA LEU A 175 -3.87 -7.75 -9.47
C LEU A 175 -2.43 -8.28 -9.23
N GLN A 176 -2.07 -8.62 -7.99
CA GLN A 176 -0.77 -9.20 -7.67
C GLN A 176 -0.50 -10.53 -8.40
N ASN A 177 -1.54 -11.24 -8.87
CA ASN A 177 -1.40 -12.45 -9.66
C ASN A 177 -0.97 -12.17 -11.13
N GLU A 178 -1.17 -10.96 -11.62
CA GLU A 178 -0.93 -10.56 -13.01
C GLU A 178 0.31 -9.67 -13.15
N TYR A 179 0.73 -9.03 -12.05
CA TYR A 179 1.83 -8.07 -12.02
C TYR A 179 3.00 -8.55 -11.15
N ASN A 180 4.16 -7.94 -11.32
CA ASN A 180 5.34 -8.22 -10.51
C ASN A 180 5.32 -7.38 -9.24
N VAL A 181 4.51 -7.79 -8.27
CA VAL A 181 4.35 -7.12 -6.99
C VAL A 181 5.12 -7.86 -5.91
N PHE A 182 5.88 -7.11 -5.13
CA PHE A 182 6.74 -7.63 -4.09
C PHE A 182 6.44 -7.01 -2.72
N ALA A 183 6.95 -7.64 -1.69
CA ALA A 183 6.95 -7.11 -0.32
C ALA A 183 8.36 -7.22 0.29
N THR A 184 8.67 -6.33 1.21
CA THR A 184 9.85 -6.45 2.06
C THR A 184 9.68 -7.61 3.04
N PRO A 185 10.75 -8.33 3.41
CA PRO A 185 10.65 -9.46 4.35
C PRO A 185 10.27 -9.04 5.77
N LYS A 186 10.52 -7.81 6.11
CA LYS A 186 10.07 -7.17 7.36
C LYS A 186 9.34 -5.89 7.01
N HIS A 187 8.27 -5.59 7.75
CA HIS A 187 7.52 -4.35 7.54
C HIS A 187 8.39 -3.14 7.87
N PHE A 188 8.41 -2.14 6.99
CA PHE A 188 9.00 -0.84 7.29
C PHE A 188 8.00 0.04 8.01
N PHE A 189 6.72 -0.15 7.68
CA PHE A 189 5.61 0.58 8.28
C PHE A 189 4.50 -0.38 8.72
N TYR A 190 3.84 -0.03 9.80
CA TYR A 190 2.63 -0.71 10.26
C TYR A 190 1.51 0.31 10.50
N GLN A 191 0.27 -0.14 10.47
CA GLN A 191 -0.87 0.70 10.82
C GLN A 191 -1.02 0.77 12.35
N ASN A 192 -0.93 1.98 12.90
CA ASN A 192 -1.16 2.23 14.32
C ASN A 192 -2.65 2.37 14.62
N CYS A 193 -3.43 1.38 14.22
CA CYS A 193 -4.85 1.28 14.51
C CYS A 193 -5.09 0.20 15.56
N PRO A 194 -5.83 0.46 16.65
CA PRO A 194 -6.08 -0.53 17.71
C PRO A 194 -6.69 -1.83 17.18
N ARG A 195 -7.46 -1.77 16.09
CA ARG A 195 -8.09 -2.95 15.45
C ARG A 195 -7.12 -3.79 14.62
N ASN A 196 -6.03 -3.20 14.13
CA ASN A 196 -5.13 -3.83 13.15
C ASN A 196 -3.79 -4.28 13.71
N LYS A 197 -3.46 -3.95 14.97
CA LYS A 197 -2.18 -4.35 15.58
C LYS A 197 -1.86 -5.84 15.48
N ILE A 198 -2.89 -6.69 15.46
CA ILE A 198 -2.73 -8.15 15.39
C ILE A 198 -2.43 -8.62 13.95
N TRP A 199 -2.85 -7.85 12.93
CA TRP A 199 -2.84 -8.32 11.54
C TRP A 199 -1.66 -7.80 10.71
N THR A 200 -1.11 -6.65 11.10
CA THR A 200 -0.07 -5.95 10.33
C THR A 200 1.35 -6.20 10.82
N ASN A 201 1.50 -6.78 12.01
CA ASN A 201 2.81 -6.92 12.67
C ASN A 201 3.35 -8.36 12.68
N THR A 202 2.72 -9.29 11.95
CA THR A 202 3.26 -10.66 11.89
C THR A 202 4.35 -10.71 10.82
N PRO A 203 5.62 -10.93 11.20
CA PRO A 203 6.69 -11.15 10.24
C PRO A 203 6.36 -12.36 9.36
N ILE A 204 6.80 -12.34 8.12
CA ILE A 204 6.90 -13.54 7.29
C ILE A 204 8.09 -14.32 7.87
N GLU A 205 7.84 -15.49 8.44
CA GLU A 205 8.89 -16.43 8.86
C GLU A 205 9.49 -17.15 7.66
#